data_e78d00d758acd23923637bdb198f5059
#
_entry.id   e78d00d758acd23923637bdb198f5059
#
_cell.length_a   1.000
_cell.length_b   1.000
_cell.length_c   1.000
_cell.angle_alpha   90.00
_cell.angle_beta   90.00
_cell.angle_gamma   90.00
#
_symmetry.space_group_name_H-M   'P 1'
#
loop_
_entity.id
_entity.type
_entity.pdbx_description
1 polymer ?
#
loop_
_entity_poly.entity_id
_entity_poly.type
_entity_poly.pdbx_seq_one_letter_code
_entity_poly.pdbx_strand_id
1 'polypeptide(L)'
;MKNVCYIILTASIIIFACLNSDIIRSGCTQGLQLWYSSIVPILLPFMLLTGVITSFLRSIQVSKCCAYAIIFIIGLLCGFPTGTIIIAFFYRKRVISENVCQSLLPMCNNISPMFLYNYIYRDHLMEYISFA
;
A
#
# COMPACT_ATOMS: atom_id res chain seq x y z
N MET A 1 4.57 -10.40 34.97
CA MET A 1 3.35 -11.10 34.57
C MET A 1 2.92 -10.85 33.12
N LYS A 2 2.91 -9.60 32.61
CA LYS A 2 2.51 -9.30 31.21
C LYS A 2 3.38 -10.06 30.17
N ASN A 3 4.70 -10.08 30.33
CA ASN A 3 5.60 -10.71 29.36
C ASN A 3 5.43 -12.25 29.30
N VAL A 4 5.12 -12.89 30.42
CA VAL A 4 4.86 -14.33 30.47
C VAL A 4 3.57 -14.68 29.73
N CYS A 5 2.53 -13.83 29.86
CA CYS A 5 1.27 -14.02 29.13
C CYS A 5 1.48 -13.92 27.60
N TYR A 6 2.30 -12.98 27.13
CA TYR A 6 2.64 -12.88 25.70
C TYR A 6 3.42 -14.12 25.20
N ILE A 7 4.36 -14.63 26.00
CA ILE A 7 5.13 -15.84 25.62
C ILE A 7 4.21 -17.05 25.53
N ILE A 8 3.30 -17.24 26.48
CA ILE A 8 2.33 -18.34 26.45
C ILE A 8 1.40 -18.20 25.25
N LEU A 9 0.90 -17.00 24.96
CA LEU A 9 0.02 -16.74 23.82
C LEU A 9 0.73 -17.05 22.50
N THR A 10 1.95 -16.56 22.32
CA THR A 10 2.72 -16.82 21.08
C THR A 10 3.06 -18.29 20.93
N ALA A 11 3.46 -18.99 22.00
CA ALA A 11 3.71 -20.41 21.97
C ALA A 11 2.45 -21.22 21.61
N SER A 12 1.29 -20.85 22.16
CA SER A 12 0.00 -21.46 21.83
C SER A 12 -0.36 -21.32 20.35
N ILE A 13 -0.16 -20.13 19.78
CA ILE A 13 -0.40 -19.88 18.35
C ILE A 13 0.53 -20.74 17.48
N ILE A 14 1.80 -20.84 17.84
CA ILE A 14 2.78 -21.64 17.08
C ILE A 14 2.40 -23.12 17.13
N ILE A 15 2.04 -23.65 18.30
CA ILE A 15 1.61 -25.05 18.45
C ILE A 15 0.35 -25.31 17.62
N PHE A 16 -0.64 -24.43 17.70
CA PHE A 16 -1.85 -24.54 16.90
C PHE A 16 -1.56 -24.52 15.39
N ALA A 17 -0.62 -23.66 14.96
CA ALA A 17 -0.18 -23.60 13.57
C ALA A 17 0.49 -24.90 13.11
N CYS A 18 1.33 -25.51 13.95
CA CYS A 18 1.98 -26.78 13.63
C CYS A 18 0.99 -27.94 13.55
N LEU A 19 -0.02 -27.96 14.43
CA LEU A 19 -1.04 -29.02 14.43
C LEU A 19 -2.02 -28.91 13.24
N ASN A 20 -2.23 -27.71 12.71
CA ASN A 20 -3.14 -27.43 11.59
C ASN A 20 -2.39 -26.94 10.34
N SER A 21 -1.24 -27.51 10.05
CA SER A 21 -0.36 -27.08 8.97
C SER A 21 -1.03 -27.05 7.59
N ASP A 22 -1.92 -27.98 7.29
CA ASP A 22 -2.62 -28.06 5.99
C ASP A 22 -3.61 -26.91 5.81
N ILE A 23 -4.35 -26.56 6.87
CA ILE A 23 -5.29 -25.43 6.84
C ILE A 23 -4.52 -24.11 6.64
N ILE A 24 -3.43 -23.94 7.38
CA ILE A 24 -2.59 -22.73 7.28
C ILE A 24 -1.95 -22.64 5.90
N ARG A 25 -1.40 -23.73 5.38
CA ARG A 25 -0.82 -23.79 4.04
C ARG A 25 -1.85 -23.44 2.97
N SER A 26 -3.04 -24.00 3.03
CA SER A 26 -4.12 -23.70 2.10
C SER A 26 -4.52 -22.24 2.17
N GLY A 27 -4.73 -21.68 3.37
CA GLY A 27 -5.07 -20.27 3.57
C GLY A 27 -3.97 -19.33 3.08
N CYS A 28 -2.70 -19.62 3.38
CA CYS A 28 -1.56 -18.85 2.88
C CYS A 28 -1.47 -18.87 1.35
N THR A 29 -1.66 -20.04 0.74
CA THR A 29 -1.63 -20.19 -0.73
C THR A 29 -2.74 -19.38 -1.39
N GLN A 30 -3.97 -19.47 -0.88
CA GLN A 30 -5.10 -18.69 -1.38
C GLN A 30 -4.88 -17.18 -1.19
N GLY A 31 -4.39 -16.75 -0.03
CA GLY A 31 -4.07 -15.35 0.24
C GLY A 31 -3.00 -14.81 -0.68
N LEU A 32 -1.92 -15.55 -0.92
CA LEU A 32 -0.87 -15.19 -1.86
C LEU A 32 -1.37 -15.14 -3.31
N GLN A 33 -2.22 -16.06 -3.70
CA GLN A 33 -2.80 -16.09 -5.04
C GLN A 33 -3.71 -14.89 -5.27
N LEU A 34 -4.56 -14.54 -4.30
CA LEU A 34 -5.39 -13.33 -4.31
C LEU A 34 -4.53 -12.07 -4.40
N TRP A 35 -3.48 -11.98 -3.58
CA TRP A 35 -2.56 -10.86 -3.60
C TRP A 35 -1.88 -10.71 -4.95
N TYR A 36 -1.33 -11.78 -5.49
CA TYR A 36 -0.63 -11.77 -6.77
C TYR A 36 -1.55 -11.45 -7.95
N SER A 37 -2.75 -12.04 -7.98
CA SER A 37 -3.68 -11.87 -9.09
C SER A 37 -4.45 -10.56 -9.08
N SER A 38 -4.72 -9.99 -7.90
CA SER A 38 -5.58 -8.80 -7.77
C SER A 38 -4.81 -7.54 -7.37
N ILE A 39 -3.91 -7.63 -6.40
CA ILE A 39 -3.24 -6.45 -5.83
C ILE A 39 -2.01 -6.06 -6.65
N VAL A 40 -1.15 -7.01 -6.97
CA VAL A 40 0.12 -6.73 -7.68
C VAL A 40 -0.10 -6.05 -9.04
N PRO A 41 -1.01 -6.51 -9.92
CA PRO A 41 -1.21 -5.88 -11.23
C PRO A 41 -1.70 -4.42 -11.14
N ILE A 42 -2.39 -4.07 -10.06
CA ILE A 42 -2.87 -2.71 -9.84
C ILE A 42 -1.76 -1.83 -9.25
N LEU A 43 -1.06 -2.31 -8.22
CA LEU A 43 -0.05 -1.51 -7.53
C LEU A 43 1.24 -1.32 -8.34
N LEU A 44 1.67 -2.33 -9.10
CA LEU A 44 2.95 -2.32 -9.81
C LEU A 44 3.07 -1.17 -10.82
N PRO A 45 2.09 -0.89 -11.69
CA PRO A 45 2.15 0.26 -12.59
C PRO A 45 2.29 1.60 -11.87
N PHE A 46 1.57 1.79 -10.74
CA PHE A 46 1.67 3.01 -9.95
C PHE A 46 3.02 3.16 -9.27
N MET A 47 3.62 2.07 -8.79
CA MET A 47 4.96 2.11 -8.21
C MET A 47 6.01 2.47 -9.26
N LEU A 48 5.93 1.89 -10.47
CA LEU A 48 6.83 2.23 -11.58
C LEU A 48 6.67 3.69 -12.01
N LEU A 49 5.43 4.14 -12.18
CA LEU A 49 5.13 5.54 -12.52
C LEU A 49 5.69 6.51 -11.48
N THR A 50 5.56 6.19 -10.19
CA THR A 50 6.13 6.98 -9.10
C THR A 50 7.66 7.06 -9.19
N GLY A 51 8.32 5.95 -9.53
CA GLY A 51 9.76 5.91 -9.77
C GLY A 51 10.18 6.87 -10.89
N VAL A 52 9.43 6.87 -11.99
CA VAL A 52 9.67 7.78 -13.12
C VAL A 52 9.44 9.25 -12.70
N ILE A 53 8.32 9.55 -12.06
CA ILE A 53 7.98 10.91 -11.58
C ILE A 53 9.05 11.42 -10.62
N THR A 54 9.47 10.64 -9.64
CA THR A 54 10.51 11.06 -8.68
C THR A 54 11.86 11.26 -9.35
N SER A 55 12.17 10.49 -10.38
CA SER A 55 13.38 10.68 -11.20
C SER A 55 13.37 12.03 -11.92
N PHE A 56 12.26 12.39 -12.55
CA PHE A 56 12.10 13.72 -13.17
C PHE A 56 12.16 14.86 -12.15
N LEU A 57 11.46 14.71 -11.02
CA LEU A 57 11.44 15.72 -9.95
C LEU A 57 12.81 15.91 -9.28
N ARG A 58 13.72 14.95 -9.43
CA ARG A 58 15.08 15.07 -8.88
C ARG A 58 15.87 16.18 -9.53
N SER A 59 15.73 16.39 -10.84
CA SER A 59 16.46 17.42 -11.61
C SER A 59 15.82 18.82 -11.54
N ILE A 60 14.58 18.93 -11.06
CA ILE A 60 13.83 20.19 -11.02
C ILE A 60 13.82 20.73 -9.58
N GLN A 61 14.01 22.04 -9.44
CA GLN A 61 13.76 22.74 -8.18
C GLN A 61 12.27 22.99 -8.03
N VAL A 62 11.65 22.26 -7.11
CA VAL A 62 10.20 22.37 -6.84
C VAL A 62 9.99 23.30 -5.66
N SER A 63 9.11 24.30 -5.83
CA SER A 63 8.71 25.17 -4.72
C SER A 63 7.88 24.38 -3.68
N LYS A 64 7.88 24.86 -2.43
CA LYS A 64 7.13 24.19 -1.34
C LYS A 64 5.65 24.02 -1.67
N CYS A 65 5.02 25.04 -2.25
CA CYS A 65 3.62 25.00 -2.62
C CYS A 65 3.33 23.92 -3.68
N CYS A 66 4.17 23.82 -4.72
CA CYS A 66 4.05 22.78 -5.72
C CYS A 66 4.31 21.38 -5.14
N ALA A 67 5.25 21.25 -4.19
CA ALA A 67 5.50 19.98 -3.53
C ALA A 67 4.27 19.49 -2.75
N TYR A 68 3.60 20.36 -2.00
CA TYR A 68 2.36 20.00 -1.29
C TYR A 68 1.25 19.59 -2.25
N ALA A 69 1.06 20.33 -3.35
CA ALA A 69 0.07 19.99 -4.36
C ALA A 69 0.34 18.61 -5.00
N ILE A 70 1.59 18.34 -5.36
CA ILE A 70 2.01 17.06 -5.94
C ILE A 70 1.77 15.90 -4.95
N ILE A 71 2.18 16.08 -3.68
CA ILE A 71 1.97 15.07 -2.65
C ILE A 71 0.49 14.79 -2.47
N PHE A 72 -0.33 15.83 -2.37
CA PHE A 72 -1.76 15.69 -2.13
C PHE A 72 -2.46 15.02 -3.31
N ILE A 73 -2.22 15.48 -4.54
CA ILE A 73 -2.86 14.92 -5.74
C ILE A 73 -2.45 13.46 -5.94
N ILE A 74 -1.15 13.16 -5.91
CA ILE A 74 -0.66 11.80 -6.14
C ILE A 74 -1.01 10.89 -4.97
N GLY A 75 -0.89 11.39 -3.73
CA GLY A 75 -1.26 10.62 -2.53
C GLY A 75 -2.74 10.28 -2.50
N LEU A 76 -3.63 11.20 -2.91
CA LEU A 76 -5.06 10.96 -2.96
C LEU A 76 -5.43 9.98 -4.08
N LEU A 77 -4.88 10.17 -5.28
CA LEU A 77 -5.22 9.35 -6.46
C LEU A 77 -4.63 7.94 -6.39
N CYS A 78 -3.36 7.84 -6.03
CA CYS A 78 -2.64 6.57 -6.04
C CYS A 78 -2.62 5.86 -4.68
N GLY A 79 -2.80 6.60 -3.58
CA GLY A 79 -2.81 6.04 -2.23
C GLY A 79 -1.50 5.35 -1.83
N PHE A 80 -1.62 4.34 -0.98
CA PHE A 80 -0.48 3.49 -0.58
C PHE A 80 -0.04 2.58 -1.75
N PRO A 81 1.26 2.36 -1.98
CA PRO A 81 2.43 2.91 -1.28
C PRO A 81 2.99 4.20 -1.92
N THR A 82 2.39 4.66 -3.02
CA THR A 82 2.89 5.74 -3.87
C THR A 82 3.00 7.07 -3.13
N GLY A 83 1.97 7.43 -2.36
CA GLY A 83 1.94 8.64 -1.55
C GLY A 83 3.11 8.71 -0.57
N THR A 84 3.39 7.61 0.13
CA THR A 84 4.52 7.51 1.07
C THR A 84 5.87 7.71 0.38
N ILE A 85 6.05 7.15 -0.81
CA ILE A 85 7.31 7.29 -1.57
C ILE A 85 7.56 8.75 -1.95
N ILE A 86 6.53 9.47 -2.40
CA ILE A 86 6.65 10.88 -2.78
C ILE A 86 6.88 11.78 -1.57
N ILE A 87 6.21 11.54 -0.45
CA ILE A 87 6.46 12.26 0.80
C ILE A 87 7.92 12.06 1.24
N ALA A 88 8.40 10.82 1.25
CA ALA A 88 9.77 10.49 1.61
C ALA A 88 10.79 11.16 0.66
N PHE A 89 10.48 11.25 -0.63
CA PHE A 89 11.30 11.94 -1.61
C PHE A 89 11.44 13.43 -1.30
N PHE A 90 10.34 14.16 -1.06
CA PHE A 90 10.39 15.60 -0.74
C PHE A 90 10.98 15.87 0.65
N TYR A 91 10.79 14.97 1.60
CA TYR A 91 11.45 15.04 2.90
C TYR A 91 12.97 14.93 2.76
N ARG A 92 13.46 13.94 2.01
CA ARG A 92 14.90 13.79 1.72
C ARG A 92 15.48 14.97 0.96
N LYS A 93 14.70 15.60 0.09
CA LYS A 93 15.07 16.83 -0.61
C LYS A 93 15.04 18.08 0.30
N ARG A 94 14.64 17.95 1.56
CA ARG A 94 14.47 19.03 2.55
C ARG A 94 13.49 20.12 2.10
N VAL A 95 12.56 19.80 1.23
CA VAL A 95 11.50 20.72 0.77
C VAL A 95 10.40 20.83 1.80
N ILE A 96 10.07 19.72 2.49
CA ILE A 96 9.08 19.64 3.56
C ILE A 96 9.75 19.33 4.90
N SER A 97 9.15 19.84 5.99
CA SER A 97 9.61 19.57 7.35
C SER A 97 9.08 18.23 7.87
N GLU A 98 9.69 17.74 8.94
CA GLU A 98 9.28 16.49 9.58
C GLU A 98 7.83 16.52 10.08
N ASN A 99 7.41 17.62 10.71
CA ASN A 99 6.03 17.79 11.20
C ASN A 99 5.00 17.69 10.07
N VAL A 100 5.31 18.26 8.92
CA VAL A 100 4.46 18.18 7.74
C VAL A 100 4.44 16.77 7.16
N CYS A 101 5.59 16.10 7.14
CA CYS A 101 5.70 14.71 6.72
C CYS A 101 4.79 13.82 7.57
N GLN A 102 4.85 13.94 8.90
CA GLN A 102 4.02 13.17 9.82
C GLN A 102 2.52 13.45 9.64
N SER A 103 2.13 14.68 9.32
CA SER A 103 0.74 15.05 9.09
C SER A 103 0.20 14.55 7.74
N LEU A 104 1.05 14.51 6.70
CA LEU A 104 0.64 14.08 5.36
C LEU A 104 0.61 12.56 5.20
N LEU A 105 1.45 11.83 5.95
CA LEU A 105 1.52 10.36 5.86
C LEU A 105 0.16 9.66 6.04
N PRO A 106 -0.63 9.95 7.08
CA PRO A 106 -1.93 9.31 7.24
C PRO A 106 -2.92 9.70 6.13
N MET A 107 -2.84 10.94 5.62
CA MET A 107 -3.73 11.42 4.55
C MET A 107 -3.44 10.77 3.19
N CYS A 108 -2.17 10.47 2.91
CA CYS A 108 -1.73 9.89 1.65
C CYS A 108 -1.60 8.36 1.69
N ASN A 109 -1.82 7.74 2.86
CA ASN A 109 -1.69 6.30 3.05
C ASN A 109 -3.05 5.58 3.07
N ASN A 110 -3.99 6.10 2.32
CA ASN A 110 -5.34 5.55 2.20
C ASN A 110 -5.46 4.60 1.01
N ILE A 111 -6.53 3.81 1.03
CA ILE A 111 -6.96 3.05 -0.16
C ILE A 111 -7.31 4.07 -1.24
N SER A 112 -6.62 4.00 -2.39
CA SER A 112 -6.89 4.95 -3.47
C SER A 112 -8.28 4.74 -4.07
N PRO A 113 -8.97 5.83 -4.47
CA PRO A 113 -10.23 5.71 -5.20
C PRO A 113 -10.08 4.87 -6.48
N MET A 114 -8.93 4.95 -7.12
CA MET A 114 -8.62 4.20 -8.34
C MET A 114 -8.48 2.69 -8.06
N PHE A 115 -7.87 2.32 -6.93
CA PHE A 115 -7.82 0.93 -6.49
C PHE A 115 -9.22 0.39 -6.19
N LEU A 116 -10.03 1.15 -5.45
CA LEU A 116 -11.39 0.77 -5.10
C LEU A 116 -12.27 0.60 -6.35
N TYR A 117 -12.17 1.54 -7.30
CA TYR A 117 -12.90 1.46 -8.56
C TYR A 117 -12.53 0.21 -9.36
N ASN A 118 -11.24 -0.08 -9.55
CA ASN A 118 -10.77 -1.25 -10.28
C ASN A 118 -11.16 -2.57 -9.59
N TYR A 119 -11.14 -2.60 -8.25
CA TYR A 119 -11.53 -3.77 -7.48
C TYR A 119 -13.02 -4.07 -7.64
N ILE A 120 -13.89 -3.07 -7.44
CA ILE A 120 -15.34 -3.22 -7.57
C ILE A 120 -15.74 -3.56 -9.02
N TYR A 121 -15.17 -2.85 -9.99
CA TYR A 121 -15.53 -3.04 -11.40
C TYR A 121 -15.12 -4.41 -11.92
N ARG A 122 -14.00 -4.95 -11.47
CA ARG A 122 -13.52 -6.27 -11.85
C ARG A 122 -14.39 -7.39 -11.29
N ASP A 123 -14.82 -7.28 -10.04
CA ASP A 123 -15.68 -8.29 -9.42
C ASP A 123 -17.04 -8.35 -10.13
N HIS A 124 -17.65 -7.20 -10.42
CA HIS A 124 -18.91 -7.16 -11.19
C HIS A 124 -18.75 -7.70 -12.62
N LEU A 125 -17.67 -7.39 -13.32
CA LEU A 125 -17.44 -7.93 -14.67
C LEU A 125 -17.24 -9.44 -14.67
N MET A 126 -16.54 -9.99 -13.69
CA MET A 126 -16.33 -11.44 -13.58
C MET A 126 -17.64 -12.16 -13.28
N GLU A 127 -18.53 -11.57 -12.52
CA GLU A 127 -19.85 -12.11 -12.24
C GLU A 127 -20.72 -12.12 -13.51
N TYR A 128 -20.72 -11.03 -14.29
CA TYR A 128 -21.44 -10.96 -15.58
C TYR A 128 -20.92 -11.95 -16.64
N ILE A 129 -19.60 -12.15 -16.72
CA ILE A 129 -18.98 -13.07 -17.68
C ILE A 129 -19.22 -14.53 -17.29
N SER A 130 -19.35 -14.82 -15.98
CA SER A 130 -19.66 -16.17 -15.47
C SER A 130 -21.12 -16.59 -15.72
N PHE A 131 -22.03 -15.63 -15.99
CA PHE A 131 -23.44 -15.89 -16.27
C PHE A 131 -23.78 -15.84 -17.77
N ALA A 132 -22.86 -15.52 -18.66
CA ALA A 132 -23.00 -15.48 -20.12
C ALA A 132 -22.38 -16.73 -20.78
#